data_385475496d635b13dc12f3ea86db8e98
#
_entry.id   385475496d635b13dc12f3ea86db8e98
#
_cell.length_a   1.000
_cell.length_b   1.000
_cell.length_c   1.000
_cell.angle_alpha   90.00
_cell.angle_beta   90.00
_cell.angle_gamma   90.00
#
_symmetry.space_group_name_H-M   'P 1'
#
loop_
_entity.id
_entity.type
_entity.pdbx_description
1 polymer ?
#
loop_
_entity_poly.entity_id
_entity_poly.type
_entity_poly.pdbx_seq_one_letter_code
_entity_poly.pdbx_strand_id
1 'polypeptide(L)'
;DAVYSLDDETSIGVLQAIEDAGRTDIKVITGGGGCQEYFKIIKEHEDINICSALYSPLMVREAVDMAVSVLKGEKVDPVLVIPTTIVDRSNVDEYIDPNNTVY
;
A
#
# COMPACT_ATOMS: atom_id res chain seq x y z
N ASP A 1 -5.65 -15.03 14.11
CA ASP A 1 -4.68 -15.56 13.16
C ASP A 1 -4.26 -14.58 12.08
N ALA A 2 -5.17 -13.69 11.61
CA ALA A 2 -4.88 -12.69 10.60
C ALA A 2 -5.69 -11.41 10.84
N VAL A 3 -5.13 -10.27 10.42
CA VAL A 3 -5.81 -8.98 10.42
C VAL A 3 -5.87 -8.47 8.99
N TYR A 4 -7.08 -8.17 8.53
CA TYR A 4 -7.31 -7.48 7.28
C TYR A 4 -7.45 -5.98 7.56
N SER A 5 -6.57 -5.19 7.00
CA SER A 5 -6.60 -3.73 7.05
C SER A 5 -6.69 -3.15 5.64
N LEU A 6 -7.29 -1.98 5.52
CA LEU A 6 -7.57 -1.34 4.24
C LEU A 6 -6.40 -0.48 3.74
N ASP A 7 -5.57 0.02 4.66
CA ASP A 7 -4.46 0.91 4.34
C ASP A 7 -3.24 0.65 5.24
N ASP A 8 -2.10 1.17 4.83
CA ASP A 8 -0.83 0.95 5.49
C ASP A 8 -0.74 1.66 6.85
N GLU A 9 -1.26 2.88 6.95
CA GLU A 9 -1.22 3.66 8.21
C GLU A 9 -2.04 2.99 9.30
N THR A 10 -3.24 2.50 8.97
CA THR A 10 -4.05 1.71 9.91
C THR A 10 -3.31 0.43 10.32
N SER A 11 -2.60 -0.19 9.39
CA SER A 11 -1.82 -1.42 9.64
C SER A 11 -0.65 -1.19 10.59
N ILE A 12 0.00 -0.03 10.53
CA ILE A 12 1.02 0.37 11.49
C ILE A 12 0.42 0.41 12.91
N GLY A 13 -0.74 1.03 13.06
CA GLY A 13 -1.45 1.08 14.35
C GLY A 13 -1.89 -0.30 14.85
N VAL A 14 -2.31 -1.19 13.94
CA VAL A 14 -2.65 -2.58 14.27
C VAL A 14 -1.42 -3.34 14.76
N LEU A 15 -0.28 -3.21 14.09
CA LEU A 15 0.97 -3.85 14.52
C LEU A 15 1.38 -3.39 15.91
N GLN A 16 1.35 -2.09 16.17
CA GLN A 16 1.65 -1.54 17.49
C GLN A 16 0.72 -2.12 18.58
N ALA A 17 -0.57 -2.22 18.30
CA ALA A 17 -1.53 -2.79 19.24
C ALA A 17 -1.26 -4.29 19.53
N ILE A 18 -0.82 -5.05 18.52
CA ILE A 18 -0.43 -6.45 18.67
C ILE A 18 0.80 -6.59 19.57
N GLU A 19 1.80 -5.74 19.35
CA GLU A 19 3.03 -5.70 20.13
C GLU A 19 2.76 -5.30 21.59
N ASP A 20 2.01 -4.24 21.82
CA ASP A 20 1.63 -3.75 23.17
C ASP A 20 0.84 -4.80 23.95
N ALA A 21 0.02 -5.59 23.28
CA ALA A 21 -0.74 -6.69 23.88
C ALA A 21 0.07 -7.98 24.04
N GLY A 22 1.31 -8.03 23.54
CA GLY A 22 2.16 -9.21 23.56
C GLY A 22 1.57 -10.42 22.80
N ARG A 23 0.79 -10.16 21.74
CA ARG A 23 0.14 -11.21 20.96
C ARG A 23 1.13 -11.86 20.01
N THR A 24 1.15 -13.19 19.99
CA THR A 24 2.04 -14.01 19.14
C THR A 24 1.30 -14.94 18.20
N ASP A 25 -0.01 -14.90 18.23
CA ASP A 25 -0.91 -15.75 17.43
C ASP A 25 -1.29 -15.13 16.08
N ILE A 26 -1.03 -13.82 15.88
CA ILE A 26 -1.28 -13.14 14.61
C ILE A 26 -0.16 -13.49 13.62
N LYS A 27 -0.53 -13.97 12.44
CA LYS A 27 0.41 -14.47 11.42
C LYS A 27 0.46 -13.63 10.17
N VAL A 28 -0.60 -12.85 9.91
CA VAL A 28 -0.72 -12.03 8.70
C VAL A 28 -1.36 -10.70 9.02
N ILE A 29 -0.81 -9.62 8.46
CA ILE A 29 -1.44 -8.29 8.42
C ILE A 29 -1.42 -7.80 6.98
N THR A 30 -2.58 -7.39 6.46
CA THR A 30 -2.65 -6.73 5.16
C THR A 30 -2.60 -5.22 5.33
N GLY A 31 -2.20 -4.53 4.27
CA GLY A 31 -2.25 -3.08 4.13
C GLY A 31 -2.54 -2.69 2.69
N GLY A 32 -2.46 -1.43 2.39
CA GLY A 32 -2.65 -0.91 1.05
C GLY A 32 -2.28 0.57 0.95
N GLY A 33 -1.87 0.98 -0.24
CA GLY A 33 -1.46 2.34 -0.54
C GLY A 33 -0.02 2.45 -1.02
N GLY A 34 0.91 1.80 -0.35
CA GLY A 34 2.34 1.87 -0.70
C GLY A 34 3.10 2.92 0.12
N CYS A 35 2.78 3.04 1.42
CA CYS A 35 3.45 3.94 2.34
C CYS A 35 4.90 3.50 2.60
N GLN A 36 5.85 4.43 2.44
CA GLN A 36 7.27 4.15 2.61
C GLN A 36 7.65 3.72 4.04
N GLU A 37 6.95 4.23 5.04
CA GLU A 37 7.13 3.79 6.42
C GLU A 37 6.71 2.33 6.61
N TYR A 38 5.59 1.93 6.01
CA TYR A 38 5.11 0.56 6.08
C TYR A 38 6.02 -0.40 5.32
N PHE A 39 6.62 0.02 4.21
CA PHE A 39 7.62 -0.78 3.49
C PHE A 39 8.85 -1.10 4.35
N LYS A 40 9.31 -0.16 5.17
CA LYS A 40 10.39 -0.42 6.14
C LYS A 40 9.97 -1.47 7.16
N ILE A 41 8.74 -1.38 7.67
CA ILE A 41 8.17 -2.37 8.59
C ILE A 41 8.07 -3.74 7.93
N ILE A 42 7.58 -3.84 6.69
CA ILE A 42 7.52 -5.10 5.93
C ILE A 42 8.91 -5.74 5.84
N LYS A 43 9.95 -4.93 5.60
CA LYS A 43 11.32 -5.41 5.49
C LYS A 43 11.88 -5.92 6.82
N GLU A 44 11.64 -5.21 7.89
CA GLU A 44 12.27 -5.43 9.20
C GLU A 44 11.56 -6.46 10.06
N HIS A 45 10.24 -6.59 9.93
CA HIS A 45 9.43 -7.44 10.80
C HIS A 45 9.43 -8.90 10.32
N GLU A 46 9.92 -9.83 11.16
CA GLU A 46 10.10 -11.23 10.75
C GLU A 46 9.00 -12.19 11.22
N ASP A 47 8.33 -11.86 12.33
CA ASP A 47 7.43 -12.80 13.02
C ASP A 47 6.01 -12.83 12.41
N ILE A 48 5.61 -11.78 11.70
CA ILE A 48 4.32 -11.64 11.05
C ILE A 48 4.53 -11.43 9.55
N ASN A 49 3.74 -12.09 8.72
CA ASN A 49 3.71 -11.83 7.29
C ASN A 49 2.92 -10.55 7.04
N ILE A 50 3.61 -9.51 6.62
CA ILE A 50 3.04 -8.20 6.36
C ILE A 50 3.07 -7.94 4.86
N CYS A 51 1.99 -7.40 4.30
CA CYS A 51 1.95 -7.01 2.90
C CYS A 51 1.12 -5.76 2.67
N SER A 52 1.43 -5.05 1.59
CA SER A 52 0.68 -3.89 1.10
C SER A 52 0.19 -4.13 -0.32
N ALA A 53 -1.09 -3.89 -0.57
CA ALA A 53 -1.62 -3.80 -1.93
C ALA A 53 -1.29 -2.41 -2.49
N LEU A 54 -0.38 -2.35 -3.44
CA LEU A 54 0.13 -1.09 -3.99
C LEU A 54 -0.92 -0.42 -4.87
N TYR A 55 -1.47 0.69 -4.40
CA TYR A 55 -2.23 1.64 -5.21
C TYR A 55 -1.78 3.06 -4.84
N SER A 56 -0.93 3.64 -5.68
CA SER A 56 -0.37 4.96 -5.38
C SER A 56 -1.43 6.07 -5.43
N PRO A 57 -1.46 7.00 -4.46
CA PRO A 57 -2.28 8.21 -4.54
C PRO A 57 -1.99 9.04 -5.80
N LEU A 58 -0.82 8.85 -6.43
CA LEU A 58 -0.46 9.52 -7.68
C LEU A 58 -1.33 9.12 -8.88
N MET A 59 -2.13 8.04 -8.77
CA MET A 59 -3.13 7.70 -9.79
C MET A 59 -4.15 8.82 -10.05
N VAL A 60 -4.29 9.78 -9.13
CA VAL A 60 -5.12 10.97 -9.35
C VAL A 60 -4.65 11.79 -10.55
N ARG A 61 -3.37 11.74 -10.93
CA ARG A 61 -2.85 12.43 -12.12
C ARG A 61 -3.52 11.92 -13.39
N GLU A 62 -3.61 10.60 -13.55
CA GLU A 62 -4.29 9.98 -14.69
C GLU A 62 -5.78 10.30 -14.71
N ALA A 63 -6.42 10.36 -13.55
CA ALA A 63 -7.80 10.78 -13.42
C ALA A 63 -8.02 12.24 -13.88
N VAL A 64 -7.11 13.14 -13.54
CA VAL A 64 -7.14 14.55 -13.97
C VAL A 64 -6.94 14.64 -15.48
N ASP A 65 -5.95 13.94 -16.04
CA ASP A 65 -5.67 13.95 -17.48
C ASP A 65 -6.85 13.42 -18.27
N MET A 66 -7.48 12.36 -17.78
CA MET A 66 -8.71 11.82 -18.39
C MET A 66 -9.86 12.83 -18.32
N ALA A 67 -10.05 13.49 -17.19
CA ALA A 67 -11.09 14.52 -17.06
C ALA A 67 -10.86 15.69 -18.03
N VAL A 68 -9.62 16.12 -18.23
CA VAL A 68 -9.26 17.15 -19.22
C VAL A 68 -9.59 16.69 -20.64
N SER A 69 -9.27 15.44 -20.98
CA SER A 69 -9.61 14.87 -22.30
C SER A 69 -11.11 14.84 -22.55
N VAL A 70 -11.89 14.44 -21.55
CA VAL A 70 -13.37 14.45 -21.63
C VAL A 70 -13.89 15.88 -21.87
N LEU A 71 -13.35 16.87 -21.13
CA LEU A 71 -13.75 18.28 -21.29
C LEU A 71 -13.39 18.85 -22.66
N LYS A 72 -12.35 18.34 -23.30
CA LYS A 72 -11.97 18.69 -24.69
C LYS A 72 -12.81 18.00 -25.74
N GLY A 73 -13.71 17.09 -25.33
CA GLY A 73 -14.54 16.31 -26.26
C GLY A 73 -13.79 15.15 -26.92
N GLU A 74 -12.64 14.75 -26.37
CA GLU A 74 -11.89 13.60 -26.85
C GLU A 74 -12.60 12.30 -26.42
N LYS A 75 -12.47 11.27 -27.24
CA LYS A 75 -13.00 9.95 -26.88
C LYS A 75 -12.05 9.26 -25.91
N VAL A 76 -12.53 8.95 -24.73
CA VAL A 76 -11.79 8.20 -23.69
C VAL A 76 -12.47 6.86 -23.43
N ASP A 77 -11.71 5.89 -22.97
CA ASP A 77 -12.30 4.65 -22.47
C ASP A 77 -13.10 4.92 -21.20
N PRO A 78 -14.28 4.31 -21.05
CA PRO A 78 -15.12 4.51 -19.87
C PRO A 78 -14.53 3.89 -18.59
N VAL A 79 -13.53 3.02 -18.72
CA VAL A 79 -12.86 2.33 -17.63
C VAL A 79 -11.35 2.37 -17.86
N LEU A 80 -10.63 2.96 -16.93
CA LEU A 80 -9.16 2.90 -16.85
C LEU A 80 -8.77 1.93 -15.75
N VAL A 81 -8.07 0.85 -16.09
CA VAL A 81 -7.52 -0.10 -15.12
C VAL A 81 -6.06 0.24 -14.88
N ILE A 82 -5.76 0.65 -13.65
CA ILE A 82 -4.40 0.91 -13.21
C ILE A 82 -3.84 -0.40 -12.61
N PRO A 83 -2.71 -0.92 -13.13
CA PRO A 83 -2.12 -2.14 -12.59
C PRO A 83 -1.69 -1.93 -11.12
N THR A 84 -1.87 -2.97 -10.34
CA THR A 84 -1.42 -3.02 -8.95
C THR A 84 -0.59 -4.28 -8.70
N THR A 85 0.13 -4.29 -7.59
CA THR A 85 0.89 -5.45 -7.13
C THR A 85 0.78 -5.58 -5.61
N ILE A 86 1.12 -6.74 -5.10
CA ILE A 86 1.31 -6.94 -3.66
C ILE A 86 2.80 -6.78 -3.36
N VAL A 87 3.08 -5.90 -2.44
CA VAL A 87 4.42 -5.71 -1.87
C VAL A 87 4.50 -6.46 -0.56
N ASP A 88 5.43 -7.38 -0.47
CA ASP A 88 5.75 -8.15 0.71
C ASP A 88 7.28 -8.22 0.91
N ARG A 89 7.75 -8.97 1.89
CA ARG A 89 9.17 -9.07 2.19
C ARG A 89 10.02 -9.56 0.99
N SER A 90 9.44 -10.33 0.08
CA SER A 90 10.18 -10.90 -1.05
C SER A 90 10.56 -9.88 -2.12
N ASN A 91 9.82 -8.76 -2.20
CA ASN A 91 10.01 -7.74 -3.24
C ASN A 91 10.08 -6.30 -2.70
N VAL A 92 9.91 -6.07 -1.41
CA VAL A 92 9.82 -4.72 -0.83
C VAL A 92 11.05 -3.84 -1.11
N ASP A 93 12.22 -4.42 -1.25
CA ASP A 93 13.46 -3.68 -1.56
C ASP A 93 13.40 -2.94 -2.90
N GLU A 94 12.56 -3.39 -3.84
CA GLU A 94 12.35 -2.73 -5.12
C GLU A 94 11.48 -1.47 -5.01
N TYR A 95 10.74 -1.32 -3.89
CA TYR A 95 9.76 -0.25 -3.68
C TYR A 95 10.19 0.77 -2.62
N ILE A 96 11.23 0.50 -1.84
CA ILE A 96 11.77 1.47 -0.88
C ILE A 96 12.54 2.55 -1.63
N ASP A 97 12.08 3.79 -1.52
CA ASP A 97 12.75 4.98 -2.07
C ASP A 97 13.25 5.87 -0.91
N PRO A 98 14.58 5.99 -0.73
CA PRO A 98 15.14 6.81 0.36
C PRO A 98 14.86 8.32 0.19
N ASN A 99 14.48 8.77 -1.01
CA ASN A 99 14.15 10.16 -1.30
C ASN A 99 12.66 10.47 -1.15
N ASN A 100 11.84 9.44 -0.97
CA ASN A 100 10.40 9.56 -0.77
C ASN A 100 10.06 9.22 0.68
N THR A 101 9.33 10.10 1.34
CA THR A 101 9.00 9.95 2.77
C THR A 101 7.54 9.59 3.00
N VAL A 102 6.73 9.49 1.95
CA VAL A 102 5.27 9.27 2.10
C VAL A 102 4.81 8.05 1.28
N TYR A 103 4.71 8.16 -0.05
CA TYR A 103 4.18 7.10 -0.93
C TYR A 103 5.02 6.91 -2.19
#